data_68ed7f6db0c98958958f6c3879de6276
#
_entry.id   68ed7f6db0c98958958f6c3879de6276
#
_cell.length_a   1.000
_cell.length_b   1.000
_cell.length_c   1.000
_cell.angle_alpha   90.00
_cell.angle_beta   90.00
_cell.angle_gamma   90.00
#
_symmetry.space_group_name_H-M   'P 1'
#
loop_
_entity.id
_entity.type
_entity.pdbx_description
1 polymer ?
#
loop_
_entity_poly.entity_id
_entity_poly.type
_entity_poly.pdbx_seq_one_letter_code
_entity_poly.pdbx_strand_id
1 'polypeptide(L)'
;MEFFRIQRDIPFMRFAPVLNVISALLFVAAVFFLFTRGLHLSIEFTGGTVMEVHYPHAADLAAVREVPRRLGYGDVQVQAFGNPRDVVIRLPLHAGESSTMQSGRVMAALQAADPQAKLARTEFVGPQVGSELATDGLKALAFVIGGIMLYLALRFEWKFSVAAIVANLHDVIIVLGFFAFFQWEFSLPVLAAVLAVLGYSVNESVVIFDRVRENFRKYRKYTTVQVIDSAITNTISRTIITHGATLAMAFSMFLFGGPALHYFALALIIGISMSIYSSVFVAAAIAMWLRVKREDLLKSGPGRPKNPNDPNAGAVV
;
A
#
# COMPACT_ATOMS: atom_id res chain seq x y z
N MET A 1 1.52 26.45 -10.30
CA MET A 1 2.75 26.55 -11.14
C MET A 1 2.79 25.29 -12.01
N GLU A 2 2.78 25.46 -13.33
CA GLU A 2 2.98 24.36 -14.28
C GLU A 2 4.49 24.25 -14.51
N PHE A 3 5.15 23.28 -13.89
CA PHE A 3 6.59 23.03 -14.09
C PHE A 3 6.89 22.53 -15.51
N PHE A 4 5.94 21.81 -16.12
CA PHE A 4 6.07 21.26 -17.48
C PHE A 4 4.79 21.56 -18.24
N ARG A 5 4.90 22.39 -19.29
CA ARG A 5 3.77 22.65 -20.21
C ARG A 5 3.82 21.63 -21.34
N ILE A 6 3.05 20.55 -21.21
CA ILE A 6 2.93 19.55 -22.26
C ILE A 6 1.99 20.09 -23.33
N GLN A 7 2.50 20.31 -24.55
CA GLN A 7 1.76 20.94 -25.64
C GLN A 7 0.92 19.93 -26.46
N ARG A 8 1.16 18.63 -26.33
CA ARG A 8 0.44 17.58 -27.07
C ARG A 8 -0.03 16.52 -26.12
N ASP A 9 -1.25 16.03 -26.31
CA ASP A 9 -1.80 14.93 -25.54
C ASP A 9 -0.96 13.65 -25.79
N ILE A 10 -0.59 12.98 -24.70
CA ILE A 10 0.19 11.74 -24.73
C ILE A 10 -0.79 10.56 -24.85
N PRO A 11 -0.58 9.63 -25.79
CA PRO A 11 -1.51 8.51 -26.02
C PRO A 11 -1.31 7.39 -25.00
N PHE A 12 -1.67 7.61 -23.74
CA PHE A 12 -1.53 6.63 -22.64
C PHE A 12 -2.34 5.36 -22.89
N MET A 13 -3.57 5.50 -23.39
CA MET A 13 -4.48 4.39 -23.59
C MET A 13 -4.00 3.44 -24.70
N ARG A 14 -3.08 3.84 -25.56
CA ARG A 14 -2.42 2.96 -26.53
C ARG A 14 -1.62 1.84 -25.85
N PHE A 15 -1.01 2.13 -24.72
CA PHE A 15 -0.19 1.18 -23.95
C PHE A 15 -1.01 0.42 -22.90
N ALA A 16 -2.23 0.87 -22.60
CA ALA A 16 -3.08 0.29 -21.58
C ALA A 16 -3.31 -1.23 -21.73
N PRO A 17 -3.54 -1.82 -22.92
CA PRO A 17 -3.76 -3.26 -23.03
C PRO A 17 -2.59 -4.10 -22.52
N VAL A 18 -1.34 -3.75 -22.93
CA VAL A 18 -0.13 -4.47 -22.50
C VAL A 18 0.10 -4.30 -21.00
N LEU A 19 -0.01 -3.06 -20.51
CA LEU A 19 0.19 -2.74 -19.10
C LEU A 19 -0.86 -3.39 -18.22
N ASN A 20 -2.12 -3.47 -18.65
CA ASN A 20 -3.16 -4.17 -17.91
C ASN A 20 -2.95 -5.69 -17.85
N VAL A 21 -2.36 -6.31 -18.89
CA VAL A 21 -1.95 -7.73 -18.82
C VAL A 21 -0.88 -7.92 -17.75
N ILE A 22 0.15 -7.07 -17.73
CA ILE A 22 1.20 -7.11 -16.69
C ILE A 22 0.57 -6.92 -15.30
N SER A 23 -0.31 -5.95 -15.16
CA SER A 23 -1.05 -5.67 -13.93
C SER A 23 -1.87 -6.87 -13.45
N ALA A 24 -2.60 -7.52 -14.36
CA ALA A 24 -3.38 -8.70 -14.03
C ALA A 24 -2.49 -9.88 -13.60
N LEU A 25 -1.34 -10.08 -14.26
CA LEU A 25 -0.37 -11.11 -13.86
C LEU A 25 0.22 -10.81 -12.47
N LEU A 26 0.60 -9.55 -12.20
CA LEU A 26 1.09 -9.15 -10.88
C LEU A 26 0.02 -9.34 -9.80
N PHE A 27 -1.22 -8.97 -10.08
CA PHE A 27 -2.35 -9.18 -9.17
C PHE A 27 -2.60 -10.64 -8.86
N VAL A 28 -2.65 -11.50 -9.88
CA VAL A 28 -2.81 -12.96 -9.72
C VAL A 28 -1.64 -13.53 -8.92
N ALA A 29 -0.41 -13.13 -9.21
CA ALA A 29 0.76 -13.55 -8.44
C ALA A 29 0.67 -13.08 -6.97
N ALA A 30 0.26 -11.83 -6.73
CA ALA A 30 0.06 -11.30 -5.38
C ALA A 30 -0.96 -12.12 -4.59
N VAL A 31 -2.12 -12.38 -5.19
CA VAL A 31 -3.17 -13.22 -4.60
C VAL A 31 -2.63 -14.64 -4.33
N PHE A 32 -1.94 -15.24 -5.30
CA PHE A 32 -1.34 -16.57 -5.14
C PHE A 32 -0.38 -16.63 -3.94
N PHE A 33 0.53 -15.65 -3.80
CA PHE A 33 1.47 -15.65 -2.67
C PHE A 33 0.81 -15.33 -1.33
N LEU A 34 -0.23 -14.52 -1.31
CA LEU A 34 -1.02 -14.27 -0.11
C LEU A 34 -1.70 -15.55 0.40
N PHE A 35 -2.21 -16.41 -0.51
CA PHE A 35 -2.84 -17.67 -0.12
C PHE A 35 -1.85 -18.79 0.19
N THR A 36 -0.71 -18.86 -0.50
CA THR A 36 0.24 -19.97 -0.36
C THR A 36 1.28 -19.74 0.73
N ARG A 37 1.76 -18.51 0.88
CA ARG A 37 2.79 -18.15 1.88
C ARG A 37 2.23 -17.38 3.06
N GLY A 38 1.12 -16.63 2.86
CA GLY A 38 0.59 -15.71 3.85
C GLY A 38 1.51 -14.51 4.11
N LEU A 39 1.08 -13.63 5.00
CA LEU A 39 1.89 -12.53 5.49
C LEU A 39 2.75 -13.00 6.66
N HIS A 40 4.01 -12.56 6.67
CA HIS A 40 4.90 -12.74 7.79
C HIS A 40 4.60 -11.69 8.88
N LEU A 41 3.67 -12.04 9.77
CA LEU A 41 3.19 -11.13 10.81
C LEU A 41 4.26 -10.91 11.89
N SER A 42 4.39 -9.65 12.35
CA SER A 42 5.25 -9.30 13.49
C SER A 42 4.65 -9.79 14.81
N ILE A 43 5.47 -9.73 15.88
CA ILE A 43 5.00 -10.09 17.23
C ILE A 43 3.86 -9.20 17.73
N GLU A 44 3.67 -8.02 17.17
CA GLU A 44 2.56 -7.13 17.49
C GLU A 44 1.21 -7.80 17.22
N PHE A 45 1.15 -8.72 16.25
CA PHE A 45 -0.05 -9.46 15.88
C PHE A 45 -0.08 -10.89 16.43
N THR A 46 1.09 -11.53 16.55
CA THR A 46 1.18 -12.94 16.97
C THR A 46 1.42 -13.13 18.46
N GLY A 47 1.85 -12.08 19.14
CA GLY A 47 2.47 -12.17 20.45
C GLY A 47 3.87 -12.80 20.39
N GLY A 48 4.67 -12.59 21.41
CA GLY A 48 6.03 -13.13 21.49
C GLY A 48 7.01 -12.19 22.17
N THR A 49 8.29 -12.59 22.17
CA THR A 49 9.41 -11.82 22.71
C THR A 49 10.35 -11.43 21.58
N VAL A 50 10.70 -10.15 21.48
CA VAL A 50 11.79 -9.66 20.62
C VAL A 50 12.97 -9.29 21.48
N MET A 51 14.13 -9.77 21.08
CA MET A 51 15.43 -9.41 21.69
C MET A 51 16.30 -8.72 20.63
N GLU A 52 16.83 -7.56 20.96
CA GLU A 52 17.90 -6.91 20.20
C GLU A 52 19.23 -7.24 20.87
N VAL A 53 20.11 -7.88 20.13
CA VAL A 53 21.44 -8.31 20.64
C VAL A 53 22.52 -7.63 19.83
N HIS A 54 23.42 -6.95 20.53
CA HIS A 54 24.59 -6.32 19.94
C HIS A 54 25.81 -7.22 20.05
N TYR A 55 26.50 -7.43 18.91
CA TYR A 55 27.75 -8.16 18.80
C TYR A 55 28.92 -7.23 18.50
N PRO A 56 30.16 -7.54 18.97
CA PRO A 56 31.34 -6.72 18.68
C PRO A 56 31.78 -6.80 17.21
N HIS A 57 31.39 -7.86 16.52
CA HIS A 57 31.67 -8.14 15.11
C HIS A 57 30.42 -8.51 14.35
N ALA A 58 30.48 -8.66 13.02
CA ALA A 58 29.35 -9.10 12.22
C ALA A 58 28.91 -10.50 12.70
N ALA A 59 27.62 -10.61 13.09
CA ALA A 59 27.06 -11.83 13.63
C ALA A 59 26.76 -12.86 12.53
N ASP A 60 27.09 -14.12 12.78
CA ASP A 60 26.61 -15.23 11.96
C ASP A 60 25.16 -15.56 12.33
N LEU A 61 24.23 -15.07 11.50
CA LEU A 61 22.81 -15.25 11.72
C LEU A 61 22.38 -16.72 11.76
N ALA A 62 23.09 -17.61 11.08
CA ALA A 62 22.79 -19.05 11.10
C ALA A 62 23.16 -19.64 12.47
N ALA A 63 24.35 -19.33 12.98
CA ALA A 63 24.78 -19.76 14.31
C ALA A 63 23.89 -19.18 15.42
N VAL A 64 23.52 -17.87 15.32
CA VAL A 64 22.62 -17.22 16.28
C VAL A 64 21.24 -17.89 16.29
N ARG A 65 20.70 -18.30 15.14
CA ARG A 65 19.39 -18.97 15.03
C ARG A 65 19.39 -20.37 15.67
N GLU A 66 20.50 -21.08 15.60
CA GLU A 66 20.60 -22.43 16.16
C GLU A 66 20.56 -22.44 17.70
N VAL A 67 20.98 -21.37 18.35
CA VAL A 67 21.03 -21.30 19.83
C VAL A 67 19.63 -21.41 20.44
N PRO A 68 18.63 -20.57 20.10
CA PRO A 68 17.27 -20.70 20.64
C PRO A 68 16.59 -22.00 20.17
N ARG A 69 16.88 -22.51 18.97
CA ARG A 69 16.34 -23.80 18.50
C ARG A 69 16.77 -24.95 19.38
N ARG A 70 18.05 -25.01 19.79
CA ARG A 70 18.55 -26.02 20.73
C ARG A 70 17.91 -25.94 22.10
N LEU A 71 17.40 -24.78 22.49
CA LEU A 71 16.66 -24.58 23.72
C LEU A 71 15.18 -25.01 23.61
N GLY A 72 14.74 -25.48 22.43
CA GLY A 72 13.38 -25.99 22.20
C GLY A 72 12.41 -24.91 21.73
N TYR A 73 12.87 -23.69 21.44
CA TYR A 73 12.03 -22.68 20.81
C TYR A 73 11.88 -22.97 19.31
N GLY A 74 10.63 -23.15 18.86
CA GLY A 74 10.29 -23.54 17.47
C GLY A 74 10.64 -22.45 16.45
N ASP A 75 9.66 -21.79 15.86
CA ASP A 75 9.81 -20.79 14.79
C ASP A 75 10.55 -19.52 15.23
N VAL A 76 11.86 -19.67 15.46
CA VAL A 76 12.73 -18.55 15.81
C VAL A 76 13.18 -17.82 14.55
N GLN A 77 12.96 -16.53 14.54
CA GLN A 77 13.41 -15.65 13.46
C GLN A 77 14.61 -14.85 13.92
N VAL A 78 15.63 -14.82 13.08
CA VAL A 78 16.87 -14.08 13.36
C VAL A 78 17.24 -13.28 12.11
N GLN A 79 17.43 -11.99 12.28
CA GLN A 79 17.79 -11.09 11.19
C GLN A 79 18.73 -9.98 11.68
N ALA A 80 19.55 -9.46 10.78
CA ALA A 80 20.34 -8.27 11.06
C ALA A 80 19.45 -7.03 11.17
N PHE A 81 19.80 -6.10 12.03
CA PHE A 81 19.01 -4.92 12.37
C PHE A 81 19.84 -3.65 12.19
N GLY A 82 19.74 -3.06 11.02
CA GLY A 82 20.44 -1.82 10.67
C GLY A 82 21.92 -1.97 10.36
N ASN A 83 22.61 -2.81 11.10
CA ASN A 83 24.02 -3.10 10.85
C ASN A 83 24.31 -4.60 11.10
N PRO A 84 25.37 -5.18 10.52
CA PRO A 84 25.67 -6.60 10.69
C PRO A 84 26.00 -7.05 12.12
N ARG A 85 26.22 -6.12 13.04
CA ARG A 85 26.52 -6.37 14.46
C ARG A 85 25.28 -6.41 15.34
N ASP A 86 24.18 -5.82 14.88
CA ASP A 86 22.93 -5.76 15.62
C ASP A 86 21.98 -6.83 15.06
N VAL A 87 21.50 -7.69 15.94
CA VAL A 87 20.65 -8.82 15.56
C VAL A 87 19.36 -8.76 16.33
N VAL A 88 18.25 -8.85 15.61
CA VAL A 88 16.92 -9.06 16.20
C VAL A 88 16.60 -10.54 16.19
N ILE A 89 16.23 -11.04 17.36
CA ILE A 89 15.78 -12.41 17.58
C ILE A 89 14.33 -12.35 18.05
N ARG A 90 13.44 -12.99 17.30
CA ARG A 90 12.02 -13.15 17.65
C ARG A 90 11.77 -14.55 18.13
N LEU A 91 11.24 -14.62 19.34
CA LEU A 91 10.90 -15.86 20.00
C LEU A 91 9.38 -15.97 20.08
N PRO A 92 8.80 -17.11 19.65
CA PRO A 92 7.37 -17.35 19.83
C PRO A 92 7.02 -17.47 21.30
N LEU A 93 5.75 -17.30 21.62
CA LEU A 93 5.23 -17.57 22.95
C LEU A 93 5.51 -19.01 23.36
N HIS A 94 6.06 -19.21 24.55
CA HIS A 94 6.26 -20.52 25.12
C HIS A 94 5.41 -20.70 26.37
N ALA A 95 4.57 -21.72 26.39
CA ALA A 95 3.61 -21.95 27.47
C ALA A 95 4.36 -22.17 28.80
N GLY A 96 3.97 -21.40 29.81
CA GLY A 96 4.51 -21.52 31.18
C GLY A 96 5.85 -20.77 31.40
N GLU A 97 6.36 -20.04 30.42
CA GLU A 97 7.59 -19.28 30.55
C GLU A 97 7.33 -17.77 30.40
N SER A 98 7.83 -16.95 31.34
CA SER A 98 7.75 -15.49 31.18
C SER A 98 8.75 -14.99 30.14
N SER A 99 8.46 -13.87 29.50
CA SER A 99 9.36 -13.25 28.53
C SER A 99 10.76 -12.94 29.12
N THR A 100 10.83 -12.55 30.40
CA THR A 100 12.09 -12.31 31.10
C THR A 100 12.90 -13.61 31.27
N MET A 101 12.24 -14.71 31.58
CA MET A 101 12.90 -16.02 31.68
C MET A 101 13.37 -16.50 30.32
N GLN A 102 12.52 -16.38 29.30
CA GLN A 102 12.81 -16.74 27.92
C GLN A 102 14.01 -15.95 27.37
N SER A 103 13.97 -14.63 27.50
CA SER A 103 15.08 -13.76 27.03
C SER A 103 16.36 -14.00 27.82
N GLY A 104 16.26 -14.22 29.13
CA GLY A 104 17.43 -14.54 29.97
C GLY A 104 18.09 -15.85 29.59
N ARG A 105 17.32 -16.91 29.35
CA ARG A 105 17.86 -18.23 28.91
C ARG A 105 18.51 -18.14 27.52
N VAL A 106 17.88 -17.47 26.58
CA VAL A 106 18.44 -17.30 25.24
C VAL A 106 19.70 -16.45 25.31
N MET A 107 19.69 -15.35 26.08
CA MET A 107 20.86 -14.49 26.22
C MET A 107 22.03 -15.21 26.87
N ALA A 108 21.79 -15.99 27.91
CA ALA A 108 22.84 -16.80 28.55
C ALA A 108 23.46 -17.80 27.58
N ALA A 109 22.63 -18.44 26.73
CA ALA A 109 23.13 -19.38 25.73
C ALA A 109 23.89 -18.68 24.58
N LEU A 110 23.47 -17.47 24.18
CA LEU A 110 24.19 -16.66 23.20
C LEU A 110 25.56 -16.21 23.78
N GLN A 111 25.62 -15.80 25.06
CA GLN A 111 26.84 -15.41 25.72
C GLN A 111 27.79 -16.58 25.97
N ALA A 112 27.29 -17.81 26.09
CA ALA A 112 28.14 -18.99 26.13
C ALA A 112 28.84 -19.25 24.79
N ALA A 113 28.23 -18.84 23.67
CA ALA A 113 28.84 -18.92 22.35
C ALA A 113 29.72 -17.68 22.02
N ASP A 114 29.28 -16.49 22.44
CA ASP A 114 30.01 -15.23 22.30
C ASP A 114 29.86 -14.39 23.59
N PRO A 115 30.86 -14.42 24.48
CA PRO A 115 30.80 -13.71 25.77
C PRO A 115 30.67 -12.20 25.67
N GLN A 116 30.93 -11.61 24.50
CA GLN A 116 30.80 -10.16 24.27
C GLN A 116 29.46 -9.74 23.75
N ALA A 117 28.55 -10.68 23.46
CA ALA A 117 27.16 -10.39 23.05
C ALA A 117 26.43 -9.68 24.21
N LYS A 118 25.75 -8.58 23.88
CA LYS A 118 25.03 -7.77 24.86
C LYS A 118 23.57 -7.62 24.45
N LEU A 119 22.66 -7.83 25.39
CA LEU A 119 21.24 -7.52 25.20
C LEU A 119 21.06 -6.00 25.17
N ALA A 120 20.63 -5.46 24.05
CA ALA A 120 20.40 -4.04 23.91
C ALA A 120 18.96 -3.68 24.32
N ARG A 121 17.98 -4.53 23.92
CA ARG A 121 16.57 -4.29 24.18
C ARG A 121 15.79 -5.62 24.21
N THR A 122 14.73 -5.66 25.03
CA THR A 122 13.73 -6.74 24.98
C THR A 122 12.35 -6.12 24.95
N GLU A 123 11.53 -6.59 24.05
CA GLU A 123 10.11 -6.24 23.94
C GLU A 123 9.26 -7.51 24.08
N PHE A 124 8.09 -7.36 24.69
CA PHE A 124 7.15 -8.46 24.85
C PHE A 124 5.74 -8.01 24.50
N VAL A 125 5.08 -8.82 23.71
CA VAL A 125 3.65 -8.68 23.43
C VAL A 125 2.93 -9.94 23.89
N GLY A 126 2.02 -9.76 24.82
CA GLY A 126 1.18 -10.88 25.29
C GLY A 126 0.23 -11.39 24.20
N PRO A 127 -0.18 -12.67 24.24
CA PRO A 127 -1.03 -13.27 23.19
C PRO A 127 -2.37 -12.57 23.05
N GLN A 128 -2.97 -12.12 24.15
CA GLN A 128 -4.23 -11.40 24.13
C GLN A 128 -4.09 -10.06 23.41
N VAL A 129 -3.05 -9.29 23.73
CA VAL A 129 -2.78 -7.98 23.12
C VAL A 129 -2.52 -8.17 21.62
N GLY A 130 -1.72 -9.19 21.21
CA GLY A 130 -1.46 -9.49 19.82
C GLY A 130 -2.77 -9.81 19.05
N SER A 131 -3.64 -10.64 19.61
CA SER A 131 -4.91 -10.98 18.98
C SER A 131 -5.88 -9.80 18.88
N GLU A 132 -5.90 -8.91 19.89
CA GLU A 132 -6.68 -7.68 19.88
C GLU A 132 -6.17 -6.74 18.76
N LEU A 133 -4.85 -6.51 18.68
CA LEU A 133 -4.24 -5.66 17.66
C LEU A 133 -4.47 -6.23 16.24
N ALA A 134 -4.38 -7.54 16.04
CA ALA A 134 -4.68 -8.17 14.76
C ALA A 134 -6.15 -7.95 14.36
N THR A 135 -7.07 -8.15 15.30
CA THR A 135 -8.52 -7.95 15.08
C THR A 135 -8.83 -6.49 14.79
N ASP A 136 -8.27 -5.56 15.54
CA ASP A 136 -8.50 -4.14 15.36
C ASP A 136 -7.85 -3.59 14.10
N GLY A 137 -6.68 -4.12 13.73
CA GLY A 137 -6.04 -3.84 12.45
C GLY A 137 -6.91 -4.26 11.25
N LEU A 138 -7.51 -5.46 11.32
CA LEU A 138 -8.44 -5.94 10.29
C LEU A 138 -9.72 -5.09 10.23
N LYS A 139 -10.29 -4.73 11.38
CA LYS A 139 -11.45 -3.82 11.45
C LYS A 139 -11.12 -2.45 10.86
N ALA A 140 -9.95 -1.89 11.20
CA ALA A 140 -9.50 -0.60 10.66
C ALA A 140 -9.38 -0.65 9.14
N LEU A 141 -8.76 -1.71 8.59
CA LEU A 141 -8.64 -1.92 7.15
C LEU A 141 -10.03 -2.01 6.49
N ALA A 142 -10.92 -2.82 7.03
CA ALA A 142 -12.28 -2.98 6.51
C ALA A 142 -13.08 -1.66 6.58
N PHE A 143 -12.96 -0.92 7.67
CA PHE A 143 -13.63 0.37 7.85
C PHE A 143 -13.13 1.43 6.87
N VAL A 144 -11.81 1.52 6.65
CA VAL A 144 -11.22 2.45 5.70
C VAL A 144 -11.62 2.09 4.26
N ILE A 145 -11.54 0.81 3.88
CA ILE A 145 -11.99 0.35 2.55
C ILE A 145 -13.47 0.67 2.36
N GLY A 146 -14.33 0.33 3.32
CA GLY A 146 -15.77 0.61 3.25
C GLY A 146 -16.07 2.10 3.15
N GLY A 147 -15.39 2.94 3.94
CA GLY A 147 -15.52 4.40 3.89
C GLY A 147 -15.11 4.99 2.54
N ILE A 148 -14.00 4.52 1.98
CA ILE A 148 -13.54 4.93 0.66
C ILE A 148 -14.52 4.49 -0.43
N MET A 149 -15.01 3.25 -0.39
CA MET A 149 -16.00 2.76 -1.35
C MET A 149 -17.29 3.60 -1.30
N LEU A 150 -17.78 3.92 -0.09
CA LEU A 150 -18.94 4.78 0.09
C LEU A 150 -18.69 6.20 -0.44
N TYR A 151 -17.53 6.79 -0.10
CA TYR A 151 -17.16 8.11 -0.61
C TYR A 151 -17.15 8.15 -2.14
N LEU A 152 -16.50 7.18 -2.79
CA LEU A 152 -16.43 7.10 -4.25
C LEU A 152 -17.80 6.88 -4.89
N ALA A 153 -18.65 6.05 -4.28
CA ALA A 153 -20.02 5.81 -4.76
C ALA A 153 -20.91 7.05 -4.69
N LEU A 154 -20.71 7.91 -3.69
CA LEU A 154 -21.43 9.18 -3.53
C LEU A 154 -20.85 10.30 -4.41
N ARG A 155 -19.52 10.27 -4.66
CA ARG A 155 -18.80 11.33 -5.34
C ARG A 155 -18.90 11.26 -6.87
N PHE A 156 -18.95 10.03 -7.41
CA PHE A 156 -18.90 9.75 -8.83
C PHE A 156 -20.08 8.94 -9.33
N GLU A 157 -20.32 8.98 -10.64
CA GLU A 157 -21.19 8.05 -11.33
C GLU A 157 -20.64 6.62 -11.21
N TRP A 158 -21.51 5.64 -11.12
CA TRP A 158 -21.19 4.24 -10.80
C TRP A 158 -20.01 3.66 -11.60
N LYS A 159 -19.85 4.03 -12.88
CA LYS A 159 -18.76 3.53 -13.74
C LYS A 159 -17.38 4.00 -13.26
N PHE A 160 -17.28 5.26 -12.89
CA PHE A 160 -16.04 5.82 -12.32
C PHE A 160 -15.79 5.28 -10.91
N SER A 161 -16.84 5.14 -10.12
CA SER A 161 -16.74 4.58 -8.77
C SER A 161 -16.20 3.15 -8.80
N VAL A 162 -16.77 2.28 -9.64
CA VAL A 162 -16.30 0.90 -9.80
C VAL A 162 -14.84 0.88 -10.29
N ALA A 163 -14.49 1.70 -11.28
CA ALA A 163 -13.12 1.76 -11.81
C ALA A 163 -12.10 2.18 -10.73
N ALA A 164 -12.42 3.21 -9.94
CA ALA A 164 -11.55 3.67 -8.85
C ALA A 164 -11.44 2.64 -7.71
N ILE A 165 -12.55 2.00 -7.32
CA ILE A 165 -12.57 0.98 -6.27
C ILE A 165 -11.69 -0.21 -6.67
N VAL A 166 -11.85 -0.72 -7.90
CA VAL A 166 -11.07 -1.86 -8.39
C VAL A 166 -9.58 -1.51 -8.43
N ALA A 167 -9.21 -0.34 -8.93
CA ALA A 167 -7.81 0.10 -8.97
C ALA A 167 -7.22 0.26 -7.56
N ASN A 168 -8.00 0.77 -6.61
CA ASN A 168 -7.56 0.96 -5.23
C ASN A 168 -7.32 -0.39 -4.52
N LEU A 169 -8.25 -1.34 -4.66
CA LEU A 169 -8.09 -2.69 -4.12
C LEU A 169 -6.92 -3.44 -4.76
N HIS A 170 -6.73 -3.25 -6.08
CA HIS A 170 -5.59 -3.78 -6.81
C HIS A 170 -4.25 -3.32 -6.20
N ASP A 171 -4.12 -2.03 -5.88
CA ASP A 171 -2.87 -1.49 -5.31
C ASP A 171 -2.55 -2.10 -3.96
N VAL A 172 -3.55 -2.19 -3.07
CA VAL A 172 -3.38 -2.81 -1.75
C VAL A 172 -2.98 -4.27 -1.87
N ILE A 173 -3.67 -5.04 -2.72
CA ILE A 173 -3.39 -6.47 -2.89
C ILE A 173 -1.97 -6.68 -3.44
N ILE A 174 -1.50 -5.82 -4.34
CA ILE A 174 -0.13 -5.90 -4.84
C ILE A 174 0.89 -5.58 -3.74
N VAL A 175 0.67 -4.53 -2.93
CA VAL A 175 1.57 -4.22 -1.80
C VAL A 175 1.65 -5.42 -0.85
N LEU A 176 0.51 -5.96 -0.43
CA LEU A 176 0.46 -7.14 0.45
C LEU A 176 1.11 -8.36 -0.22
N GLY A 177 0.92 -8.52 -1.54
CA GLY A 177 1.53 -9.59 -2.33
C GLY A 177 3.05 -9.53 -2.35
N PHE A 178 3.65 -8.34 -2.44
CA PHE A 178 5.10 -8.17 -2.29
C PHE A 178 5.58 -8.62 -0.90
N PHE A 179 4.87 -8.22 0.15
CA PHE A 179 5.19 -8.65 1.51
C PHE A 179 5.09 -10.17 1.66
N ALA A 180 4.07 -10.79 1.10
CA ALA A 180 3.90 -12.25 1.12
C ALA A 180 4.96 -12.98 0.28
N PHE A 181 5.36 -12.43 -0.89
CA PHE A 181 6.37 -13.05 -1.75
C PHE A 181 7.76 -13.04 -1.11
N PHE A 182 8.20 -11.86 -0.64
CA PHE A 182 9.52 -11.71 -0.04
C PHE A 182 9.57 -12.10 1.43
N GLN A 183 8.42 -12.42 2.05
CA GLN A 183 8.29 -12.71 3.48
C GLN A 183 8.85 -11.57 4.35
N TRP A 184 8.64 -10.33 3.92
CA TRP A 184 8.96 -9.16 4.71
C TRP A 184 8.04 -9.05 5.91
N GLU A 185 8.55 -8.53 7.01
CA GLU A 185 7.80 -8.37 8.23
C GLU A 185 6.62 -7.40 8.05
N PHE A 186 5.42 -7.91 8.33
CA PHE A 186 4.20 -7.12 8.35
C PHE A 186 3.87 -6.70 9.78
N SER A 187 4.17 -5.43 10.10
CA SER A 187 4.02 -4.83 11.43
C SER A 187 2.88 -3.79 11.46
N LEU A 188 2.53 -3.25 12.64
CA LEU A 188 1.56 -2.16 12.75
C LEU A 188 1.94 -0.92 11.94
N PRO A 189 3.21 -0.46 11.92
CA PRO A 189 3.64 0.59 11.00
C PRO A 189 3.38 0.24 9.53
N VAL A 190 3.63 -1.00 9.10
CA VAL A 190 3.35 -1.42 7.72
C VAL A 190 1.85 -1.39 7.42
N LEU A 191 1.01 -1.84 8.35
CA LEU A 191 -0.45 -1.70 8.22
C LEU A 191 -0.86 -0.22 8.07
N ALA A 192 -0.27 0.67 8.88
CA ALA A 192 -0.51 2.10 8.77
C ALA A 192 -0.08 2.66 7.39
N ALA A 193 1.05 2.18 6.82
CA ALA A 193 1.47 2.52 5.47
C ALA A 193 0.44 2.06 4.42
N VAL A 194 -0.08 0.84 4.53
CA VAL A 194 -1.12 0.31 3.63
C VAL A 194 -2.38 1.17 3.68
N LEU A 195 -2.82 1.58 4.88
CA LEU A 195 -3.97 2.47 5.05
C LEU A 195 -3.70 3.86 4.45
N ALA A 196 -2.48 4.38 4.60
CA ALA A 196 -2.08 5.65 3.98
C ALA A 196 -2.07 5.56 2.44
N VAL A 197 -1.56 4.45 1.87
CA VAL A 197 -1.57 4.19 0.43
C VAL A 197 -2.99 4.15 -0.12
N LEU A 198 -3.95 3.54 0.60
CA LEU A 198 -5.36 3.53 0.21
C LEU A 198 -5.90 4.95 -0.01
N GLY A 199 -5.67 5.84 0.97
CA GLY A 199 -6.11 7.24 0.86
C GLY A 199 -5.39 8.00 -0.26
N TYR A 200 -4.12 7.69 -0.48
CA TYR A 200 -3.29 8.32 -1.50
C TYR A 200 -3.71 7.90 -2.92
N SER A 201 -3.97 6.61 -3.13
CA SER A 201 -4.43 6.06 -4.41
C SER A 201 -5.80 6.62 -4.84
N VAL A 202 -6.73 6.75 -3.87
CA VAL A 202 -8.03 7.39 -4.14
C VAL A 202 -7.88 8.81 -4.63
N ASN A 203 -7.02 9.61 -3.97
CA ASN A 203 -6.85 11.01 -4.33
C ASN A 203 -6.41 11.19 -5.80
N GLU A 204 -5.50 10.34 -6.28
CA GLU A 204 -5.04 10.39 -7.68
C GLU A 204 -6.16 10.02 -8.66
N SER A 205 -6.88 8.92 -8.39
CA SER A 205 -8.00 8.50 -9.22
C SER A 205 -9.10 9.57 -9.30
N VAL A 206 -9.40 10.24 -8.17
CA VAL A 206 -10.36 11.35 -8.11
C VAL A 206 -9.93 12.51 -8.99
N VAL A 207 -8.66 12.90 -8.96
CA VAL A 207 -8.13 14.01 -9.77
C VAL A 207 -8.24 13.72 -11.26
N ILE A 208 -7.85 12.51 -11.68
CA ILE A 208 -7.94 12.10 -13.09
C ILE A 208 -9.41 12.07 -13.53
N PHE A 209 -10.30 11.46 -12.75
CA PHE A 209 -11.71 11.32 -13.12
C PHE A 209 -12.46 12.66 -13.12
N ASP A 210 -12.15 13.57 -12.21
CA ASP A 210 -12.70 14.93 -12.28
C ASP A 210 -12.25 15.65 -13.55
N ARG A 211 -10.98 15.50 -13.97
CA ARG A 211 -10.50 16.06 -15.24
C ARG A 211 -11.14 15.38 -16.44
N VAL A 212 -11.36 14.06 -16.40
CA VAL A 212 -12.11 13.33 -17.48
C VAL A 212 -13.51 13.90 -17.60
N ARG A 213 -14.23 14.13 -16.48
CA ARG A 213 -15.58 14.72 -16.48
C ARG A 213 -15.59 16.13 -17.07
N GLU A 214 -14.60 16.96 -16.70
CA GLU A 214 -14.43 18.31 -17.25
C GLU A 214 -14.18 18.26 -18.76
N ASN A 215 -13.27 17.38 -19.21
CA ASN A 215 -12.94 17.23 -20.62
C ASN A 215 -14.11 16.73 -21.46
N PHE A 216 -14.97 15.83 -20.95
CA PHE A 216 -16.21 15.43 -21.62
C PHE A 216 -17.18 16.60 -21.83
N ARG A 217 -17.20 17.58 -20.91
CA ARG A 217 -18.02 18.80 -21.06
C ARG A 217 -17.41 19.76 -22.08
N LYS A 218 -16.08 19.91 -22.08
CA LYS A 218 -15.34 20.88 -22.90
C LYS A 218 -15.19 20.40 -24.35
N TYR A 219 -14.78 19.15 -24.57
CA TYR A 219 -14.42 18.64 -25.90
C TYR A 219 -15.53 17.77 -26.50
N ARG A 220 -16.46 18.40 -27.25
CA ARG A 220 -17.63 17.72 -27.82
C ARG A 220 -17.30 16.73 -28.94
N LYS A 221 -16.18 16.90 -29.63
CA LYS A 221 -15.76 16.10 -30.81
C LYS A 221 -14.76 15.00 -30.48
N TYR A 222 -14.24 14.96 -29.25
CA TYR A 222 -13.25 13.96 -28.84
C TYR A 222 -13.91 12.59 -28.61
N THR A 223 -13.19 11.54 -29.00
CA THR A 223 -13.51 10.17 -28.60
C THR A 223 -13.25 9.98 -27.11
N THR A 224 -13.85 8.96 -26.48
CA THR A 224 -13.59 8.64 -25.07
C THR A 224 -12.09 8.45 -24.79
N VAL A 225 -11.35 7.80 -25.71
CA VAL A 225 -9.90 7.62 -25.59
C VAL A 225 -9.18 8.96 -25.57
N GLN A 226 -9.49 9.84 -26.49
CA GLN A 226 -8.86 11.19 -26.55
C GLN A 226 -9.21 12.03 -25.31
N VAL A 227 -10.42 11.92 -24.78
CA VAL A 227 -10.82 12.62 -23.54
C VAL A 227 -9.98 12.13 -22.36
N ILE A 228 -9.79 10.81 -22.23
CA ILE A 228 -9.00 10.21 -21.15
C ILE A 228 -7.52 10.57 -21.29
N ASP A 229 -6.94 10.41 -22.49
CA ASP A 229 -5.53 10.75 -22.75
C ASP A 229 -5.25 12.23 -22.45
N SER A 230 -6.15 13.12 -22.86
CA SER A 230 -6.07 14.55 -22.57
C SER A 230 -6.21 14.83 -21.06
N ALA A 231 -7.09 14.13 -20.35
CA ALA A 231 -7.27 14.31 -18.91
C ALA A 231 -5.99 13.91 -18.15
N ILE A 232 -5.43 12.75 -18.46
CA ILE A 232 -4.19 12.26 -17.86
C ILE A 232 -3.03 13.22 -18.17
N THR A 233 -2.89 13.65 -19.44
CA THR A 233 -1.84 14.61 -19.83
C THR A 233 -1.94 15.93 -19.06
N ASN A 234 -3.16 16.42 -18.84
CA ASN A 234 -3.38 17.68 -18.12
C ASN A 234 -3.12 17.57 -16.60
N THR A 235 -3.18 16.37 -16.03
CA THR A 235 -2.95 16.14 -14.60
C THR A 235 -1.52 15.67 -14.28
N ILE A 236 -0.77 15.19 -15.26
CA ILE A 236 0.53 14.53 -15.07
C ILE A 236 1.57 15.42 -14.36
N SER A 237 1.58 16.73 -14.62
CA SER A 237 2.48 17.66 -13.95
C SER A 237 2.21 17.69 -12.44
N ARG A 238 0.95 17.67 -12.04
CA ARG A 238 0.55 17.58 -10.62
C ARG A 238 0.95 16.22 -10.04
N THR A 239 0.67 15.13 -10.75
CA THR A 239 1.02 13.76 -10.35
C THR A 239 2.51 13.64 -10.09
N ILE A 240 3.37 14.12 -11.01
CA ILE A 240 4.84 14.07 -10.85
C ILE A 240 5.28 14.85 -9.61
N ILE A 241 4.73 16.03 -9.36
CA ILE A 241 5.12 16.85 -8.22
C ILE A 241 4.67 16.23 -6.91
N THR A 242 3.40 15.83 -6.79
CA THR A 242 2.83 15.30 -5.54
C THR A 242 3.42 13.95 -5.20
N HIS A 243 3.47 13.02 -6.15
CA HIS A 243 4.04 11.69 -5.94
C HIS A 243 5.56 11.74 -5.82
N GLY A 244 6.23 12.57 -6.60
CA GLY A 244 7.68 12.76 -6.51
C GLY A 244 8.12 13.26 -5.15
N ALA A 245 7.42 14.25 -4.58
CA ALA A 245 7.70 14.75 -3.24
C ALA A 245 7.47 13.67 -2.17
N THR A 246 6.37 12.93 -2.26
CA THR A 246 6.05 11.86 -1.29
C THR A 246 7.00 10.68 -1.43
N LEU A 247 7.36 10.29 -2.66
CA LEU A 247 8.38 9.27 -2.90
C LEU A 247 9.75 9.68 -2.38
N ALA A 248 10.17 10.94 -2.58
CA ALA A 248 11.43 11.43 -2.03
C ALA A 248 11.46 11.33 -0.49
N MET A 249 10.34 11.69 0.18
CA MET A 249 10.19 11.50 1.63
C MET A 249 10.27 10.00 1.99
N ALA A 250 9.55 9.12 1.30
CA ALA A 250 9.56 7.69 1.58
C ALA A 250 10.95 7.07 1.33
N PHE A 251 11.66 7.47 0.28
CA PHE A 251 13.05 7.06 0.04
C PHE A 251 14.01 7.57 1.12
N SER A 252 13.83 8.81 1.59
CA SER A 252 14.62 9.33 2.71
C SER A 252 14.42 8.50 3.98
N MET A 253 13.16 8.13 4.29
CA MET A 253 12.88 7.24 5.42
C MET A 253 13.46 5.83 5.21
N PHE A 254 13.41 5.31 3.99
CA PHE A 254 13.98 4.00 3.66
C PHE A 254 15.50 3.95 3.87
N LEU A 255 16.20 5.03 3.47
CA LEU A 255 17.66 5.09 3.54
C LEU A 255 18.18 5.51 4.93
N PHE A 256 17.48 6.42 5.60
CA PHE A 256 17.95 7.06 6.83
C PHE A 256 17.06 6.83 8.06
N GLY A 257 15.86 6.26 7.88
CA GLY A 257 14.88 6.06 8.95
C GLY A 257 15.18 4.92 9.90
N GLY A 258 16.26 4.17 9.63
CA GLY A 258 16.63 3.01 10.44
C GLY A 258 15.68 1.83 10.26
N PRO A 259 15.94 0.73 10.98
CA PRO A 259 15.22 -0.53 10.80
C PRO A 259 13.73 -0.45 11.10
N ALA A 260 13.34 0.33 12.10
CA ALA A 260 11.93 0.48 12.51
C ALA A 260 11.04 1.07 11.40
N LEU A 261 11.60 1.95 10.56
CA LEU A 261 10.87 2.59 9.46
C LEU A 261 11.11 1.92 8.10
N HIS A 262 12.00 0.93 8.01
CA HIS A 262 12.41 0.33 6.75
C HIS A 262 11.24 -0.26 5.96
N TYR A 263 10.49 -1.18 6.55
CA TYR A 263 9.34 -1.83 5.90
C TYR A 263 8.13 -0.91 5.75
N PHE A 264 7.94 0.04 6.68
CA PHE A 264 6.96 1.12 6.53
C PHE A 264 7.23 1.95 5.27
N ALA A 265 8.47 2.43 5.12
CA ALA A 265 8.88 3.21 3.96
C ALA A 265 8.81 2.41 2.66
N LEU A 266 9.19 1.12 2.70
CA LEU A 266 9.12 0.22 1.56
C LEU A 266 7.67 0.01 1.08
N ALA A 267 6.72 -0.18 2.01
CA ALA A 267 5.30 -0.28 1.70
C ALA A 267 4.77 1.01 1.04
N LEU A 268 5.19 2.18 1.54
CA LEU A 268 4.84 3.47 0.92
C LEU A 268 5.42 3.60 -0.49
N ILE A 269 6.71 3.27 -0.70
CA ILE A 269 7.36 3.35 -2.01
C ILE A 269 6.64 2.48 -3.03
N ILE A 270 6.38 1.23 -2.70
CA ILE A 270 5.67 0.29 -3.57
C ILE A 270 4.25 0.80 -3.83
N GLY A 271 3.51 1.14 -2.77
CA GLY A 271 2.11 1.55 -2.86
C GLY A 271 1.91 2.84 -3.66
N ILE A 272 2.72 3.87 -3.43
CA ILE A 272 2.65 5.13 -4.18
C ILE A 272 3.02 4.90 -5.65
N SER A 273 4.05 4.09 -5.93
CA SER A 273 4.45 3.76 -7.31
C SER A 273 3.34 3.01 -8.04
N MET A 274 2.70 2.05 -7.38
CA MET A 274 1.56 1.31 -7.93
C MET A 274 0.34 2.20 -8.12
N SER A 275 0.09 3.17 -7.22
CA SER A 275 -1.01 4.13 -7.33
C SER A 275 -0.90 5.02 -8.57
N ILE A 276 0.30 5.52 -8.90
CA ILE A 276 0.52 6.27 -10.15
C ILE A 276 0.16 5.41 -11.36
N TYR A 277 0.67 4.18 -11.35
CA TYR A 277 0.46 3.25 -12.44
C TYR A 277 -1.02 2.86 -12.58
N SER A 278 -1.67 2.48 -11.49
CA SER A 278 -3.05 1.97 -11.49
C SER A 278 -4.07 3.04 -11.86
N SER A 279 -3.89 4.28 -11.38
CA SER A 279 -4.78 5.39 -11.71
C SER A 279 -4.77 5.71 -13.20
N VAL A 280 -3.59 5.68 -13.83
CA VAL A 280 -3.41 5.99 -15.26
C VAL A 280 -3.86 4.82 -16.15
N PHE A 281 -3.46 3.59 -15.82
CA PHE A 281 -3.63 2.46 -16.73
C PHE A 281 -4.75 1.49 -16.31
N VAL A 282 -4.98 1.28 -15.02
CA VAL A 282 -6.03 0.35 -14.56
C VAL A 282 -7.37 1.06 -14.43
N ALA A 283 -7.46 2.12 -13.62
CA ALA A 283 -8.71 2.82 -13.39
C ALA A 283 -9.27 3.43 -14.69
N ALA A 284 -8.43 4.12 -15.46
CA ALA A 284 -8.84 4.73 -16.73
C ALA A 284 -9.28 3.68 -17.76
N ALA A 285 -8.58 2.54 -17.86
CA ALA A 285 -8.97 1.46 -18.77
C ALA A 285 -10.28 0.79 -18.35
N ILE A 286 -10.49 0.54 -17.06
CA ILE A 286 -11.77 -0.01 -16.55
C ILE A 286 -12.92 0.95 -16.86
N ALA A 287 -12.74 2.26 -16.64
CA ALA A 287 -13.75 3.26 -16.99
C ALA A 287 -14.08 3.23 -18.49
N MET A 288 -13.06 3.06 -19.34
CA MET A 288 -13.24 2.90 -20.79
C MET A 288 -13.96 1.59 -21.14
N TRP A 289 -13.63 0.45 -20.52
CA TRP A 289 -14.30 -0.83 -20.73
C TRP A 289 -15.76 -0.81 -20.26
N LEU A 290 -16.07 -0.09 -19.21
CA LEU A 290 -17.43 0.19 -18.76
C LEU A 290 -18.19 1.16 -19.69
N ARG A 291 -17.56 1.55 -20.80
CA ARG A 291 -18.14 2.44 -21.80
C ARG A 291 -18.67 3.73 -21.20
N VAL A 292 -17.81 4.42 -20.44
CA VAL A 292 -18.14 5.76 -19.97
C VAL A 292 -18.39 6.66 -21.17
N LYS A 293 -19.53 7.35 -21.17
CA LYS A 293 -19.97 8.25 -22.23
C LYS A 293 -20.37 9.59 -21.65
N ARG A 294 -20.40 10.59 -22.53
CA ARG A 294 -20.83 11.93 -22.17
C ARG A 294 -22.27 11.95 -21.60
N GLU A 295 -23.16 11.12 -22.15
CA GLU A 295 -24.57 11.04 -21.73
C GLU A 295 -24.71 10.58 -20.26
N ASP A 296 -23.78 9.77 -19.77
CA ASP A 296 -23.77 9.33 -18.37
C ASP A 296 -23.59 10.52 -17.41
N LEU A 297 -22.80 11.52 -17.83
CA LEU A 297 -22.49 12.73 -17.04
C LEU A 297 -23.59 13.79 -17.09
N LEU A 298 -24.42 13.79 -18.16
CA LEU A 298 -25.51 14.75 -18.32
C LEU A 298 -26.76 14.34 -17.52
N LYS A 299 -26.92 13.06 -17.19
CA LYS A 299 -28.06 12.54 -16.43
C LYS A 299 -27.97 12.79 -14.92
N SER A 300 -26.82 13.14 -14.40
CA SER A 300 -26.58 13.29 -12.95
C SER A 300 -26.84 14.69 -12.39
N GLY A 301 -27.32 15.64 -13.19
CA GLY A 301 -27.85 16.90 -12.70
C GLY A 301 -29.27 16.70 -12.19
N PRO A 302 -29.70 17.30 -11.05
CA PRO A 302 -31.11 17.33 -10.69
C PRO A 302 -31.87 17.90 -11.88
N GLY A 303 -32.78 17.09 -12.44
CA GLY A 303 -33.55 17.46 -13.63
C GLY A 303 -34.25 18.79 -13.40
N ARG A 304 -33.74 19.85 -14.02
CA ARG A 304 -34.51 21.09 -14.12
C ARG A 304 -35.81 20.72 -14.81
N PRO A 305 -36.98 20.95 -14.21
CA PRO A 305 -38.20 20.73 -14.90
C PRO A 305 -38.10 21.57 -16.19
N LYS A 306 -38.31 20.92 -17.34
CA LYS A 306 -38.43 21.62 -18.64
C LYS A 306 -39.68 22.51 -18.53
N ASN A 307 -39.48 23.74 -18.10
CA ASN A 307 -40.51 24.75 -18.22
C ASN A 307 -40.56 25.13 -19.72
N PRO A 308 -41.65 24.82 -20.43
CA PRO A 308 -41.75 25.14 -21.86
C PRO A 308 -41.63 26.64 -22.18
N ASN A 309 -41.78 27.50 -21.16
CA ASN A 309 -41.76 28.96 -21.26
C ASN A 309 -40.51 29.59 -20.64
N ASP A 310 -39.41 28.83 -20.41
CA ASP A 310 -38.16 29.40 -19.92
C ASP A 310 -37.44 30.12 -21.07
N PRO A 311 -37.35 31.48 -21.05
CA PRO A 311 -36.70 32.25 -22.10
C PRO A 311 -35.19 31.95 -22.21
N ASN A 312 -34.62 31.25 -21.24
CA ASN A 312 -33.19 30.84 -21.20
C ASN A 312 -33.00 29.35 -21.47
N ALA A 313 -33.99 28.61 -21.96
CA ALA A 313 -33.91 27.16 -22.21
C ALA A 313 -32.79 26.75 -23.20
N GLY A 314 -32.13 27.70 -23.86
CA GLY A 314 -31.02 27.52 -24.78
C GLY A 314 -29.67 28.15 -24.30
N ALA A 315 -29.67 28.87 -23.21
CA ALA A 315 -28.44 29.48 -22.67
C ALA A 315 -27.65 28.45 -21.90
N VAL A 316 -26.53 27.99 -22.45
CA VAL A 316 -25.53 27.20 -21.77
C VAL A 316 -24.62 28.15 -21.03
N VAL A 317 -24.73 28.22 -19.71
CA VAL A 317 -23.74 28.84 -18.83
C VAL A 317 -22.65 27.83 -18.50
#